data_c9b0e0e9f8e464d645c1732c78a92886
#
_entry.id   c9b0e0e9f8e464d645c1732c78a92886
#
_cell.length_a   1.000
_cell.length_b   1.000
_cell.length_c   1.000
_cell.angle_alpha   90.00
_cell.angle_beta   90.00
_cell.angle_gamma   90.00
#
_symmetry.space_group_name_H-M   'P 1'
#
loop_
_entity.id
_entity.type
_entity.pdbx_description
1 polymer ?
#
loop_
_entity_poly.entity_id
_entity_poly.type
_entity_poly.pdbx_seq_one_letter_code
_entity_poly.pdbx_strand_id
1 'polypeptide(L)'
;EERRTGRRRAARYVVPVTVMGVAAATIGLVPALADSGDPDLPDITAQQLLEKVAASDVQQLSGTVKISTDLGLPDLGGLESGLMNGATSSAGSVDGGSAADPSTKLTELASGTHTLRVAADGPDRQKVSLLQDAAEYSLIHDGEDVWGYDSASGEVYHSTVTDDTAGTDQRREELPATPGDLAEQALKAVDDTTSVTVDGTAQVAGRDAYRLVIEPKQEGSTVGSVSVAVDAETGVPLKFTLSPAGGGSAVVDAGFTRIS
;
A
#
# COMPACT_ATOMS: atom_id res chain seq x y z
N GLU A 1 -0.26 49.56 5.80
CA GLU A 1 -1.54 48.94 6.24
C GLU A 1 -2.16 48.21 5.07
N GLU A 2 -1.67 47.02 4.77
CA GLU A 2 -2.37 46.16 3.82
C GLU A 2 -2.22 44.71 4.21
N ARG A 3 -3.35 44.15 4.38
CA ARG A 3 -3.65 42.78 4.74
C ARG A 3 -2.92 41.78 3.83
N ARG A 4 -2.07 40.97 4.37
CA ARG A 4 -1.61 39.72 3.74
C ARG A 4 -2.25 38.56 4.46
N THR A 5 -3.47 38.26 4.08
CA THR A 5 -4.13 37.01 4.44
C THR A 5 -4.14 36.08 3.24
N GLY A 6 -3.72 34.84 3.46
CA GLY A 6 -4.21 33.71 2.72
C GLY A 6 -3.44 33.28 1.47
N ARG A 7 -2.31 32.60 1.64
CA ARG A 7 -1.77 31.73 0.60
C ARG A 7 -0.80 30.69 1.18
N ARG A 8 -1.27 29.86 2.09
CA ARG A 8 -0.46 28.74 2.61
C ARG A 8 -1.26 27.45 2.79
N ARG A 9 -2.13 27.11 1.87
CA ARG A 9 -2.83 25.82 1.91
C ARG A 9 -2.86 25.05 0.57
N ALA A 10 -2.01 25.40 -0.37
CA ALA A 10 -1.99 24.71 -1.67
C ALA A 10 -0.63 24.08 -2.02
N ALA A 11 0.22 23.79 -1.04
CA ALA A 11 1.58 23.29 -1.29
C ALA A 11 1.83 21.88 -0.75
N ARG A 12 0.79 21.12 -0.40
CA ARG A 12 0.97 19.77 0.13
C ARG A 12 0.74 18.63 -0.88
N TYR A 13 0.35 18.96 -2.11
CA TYR A 13 0.17 17.97 -3.17
C TYR A 13 0.97 18.31 -4.43
N VAL A 14 2.21 18.72 -4.26
CA VAL A 14 3.16 18.69 -5.36
C VAL A 14 3.90 17.36 -5.24
N VAL A 15 3.23 16.28 -5.64
CA VAL A 15 3.95 15.12 -6.19
C VAL A 15 4.79 15.70 -7.31
N PRO A 16 6.12 15.62 -7.28
CA PRO A 16 6.92 16.11 -8.37
C PRO A 16 6.58 15.26 -9.61
N VAL A 17 5.81 15.86 -10.52
CA VAL A 17 5.64 15.39 -11.89
C VAL A 17 6.99 15.58 -12.59
N THR A 18 7.98 14.81 -12.20
CA THR A 18 9.31 14.77 -12.82
C THR A 18 9.66 13.37 -13.32
N VAL A 19 8.65 12.55 -13.60
CA VAL A 19 8.81 11.37 -14.46
C VAL A 19 8.17 11.64 -15.81
N MET A 20 8.38 12.83 -16.35
CA MET A 20 8.10 13.12 -17.74
C MET A 20 9.40 13.03 -18.55
N GLY A 21 9.62 11.89 -19.08
CA GLY A 21 10.67 11.74 -20.09
C GLY A 21 11.15 10.32 -20.15
N VAL A 22 10.51 9.52 -20.86
CA VAL A 22 10.90 8.40 -21.69
C VAL A 22 9.76 7.39 -21.75
N ALA A 23 8.93 7.54 -22.71
CA ALA A 23 8.29 6.37 -23.27
C ALA A 23 8.23 6.58 -24.78
N ALA A 24 9.30 6.24 -25.46
CA ALA A 24 9.16 5.77 -26.83
C ALA A 24 8.40 4.45 -26.71
N ALA A 25 7.08 4.55 -26.78
CA ALA A 25 6.18 3.43 -26.78
C ALA A 25 6.46 2.58 -28.02
N THR A 26 7.01 1.43 -27.83
CA THR A 26 6.80 0.34 -28.76
C THR A 26 5.35 -0.09 -28.58
N ILE A 27 4.49 0.35 -29.47
CA ILE A 27 3.11 -0.12 -29.60
C ILE A 27 3.19 -1.59 -30.04
N GLY A 28 3.28 -2.49 -29.08
CA GLY A 28 3.02 -3.90 -29.30
C GLY A 28 1.51 -4.10 -29.23
N LEU A 29 0.85 -4.19 -30.38
CA LEU A 29 -0.47 -4.78 -30.49
C LEU A 29 -0.38 -6.23 -30.01
N VAL A 30 -0.74 -6.48 -28.77
CA VAL A 30 -0.99 -7.84 -28.28
C VAL A 30 -2.44 -8.13 -28.58
N PRO A 31 -2.74 -9.15 -29.42
CA PRO A 31 -4.12 -9.54 -29.67
C PRO A 31 -4.75 -10.02 -28.37
N ALA A 32 -5.90 -9.47 -28.06
CA ALA A 32 -6.76 -9.93 -26.96
C ALA A 32 -7.03 -11.42 -27.13
N LEU A 33 -6.47 -12.23 -26.26
CA LEU A 33 -6.82 -13.62 -26.12
C LEU A 33 -7.66 -13.80 -24.86
N ALA A 34 -8.94 -14.02 -25.13
CA ALA A 34 -9.86 -14.88 -24.43
C ALA A 34 -10.43 -14.39 -23.09
N ASP A 35 -11.61 -13.94 -23.15
CA ASP A 35 -12.80 -14.55 -22.53
C ASP A 35 -12.53 -15.38 -21.25
N SER A 36 -12.13 -14.66 -20.19
CA SER A 36 -12.05 -15.21 -18.82
C SER A 36 -12.89 -14.40 -17.84
N GLY A 37 -13.93 -13.71 -18.32
CA GLY A 37 -14.80 -12.91 -17.46
C GLY A 37 -14.22 -11.58 -17.03
N ASP A 38 -13.11 -11.15 -17.63
CA ASP A 38 -12.54 -9.84 -17.40
C ASP A 38 -13.44 -8.75 -18.00
N PRO A 39 -13.59 -7.59 -17.33
CA PRO A 39 -14.46 -6.53 -17.82
C PRO A 39 -13.98 -5.96 -19.16
N ASP A 40 -14.94 -5.66 -20.04
CA ASP A 40 -14.68 -5.02 -21.34
C ASP A 40 -14.53 -3.50 -21.13
N LEU A 41 -13.32 -3.05 -20.93
CA LEU A 41 -12.97 -1.66 -20.72
C LEU A 41 -12.25 -1.09 -21.94
N PRO A 42 -12.39 0.21 -22.25
CA PRO A 42 -11.65 0.87 -23.32
C PRO A 42 -10.13 0.76 -23.11
N ASP A 43 -9.38 0.66 -24.20
CA ASP A 43 -7.92 0.65 -24.15
C ASP A 43 -7.37 1.91 -23.48
N ILE A 44 -6.42 1.75 -22.58
CA ILE A 44 -5.74 2.83 -21.87
C ILE A 44 -4.22 2.60 -21.90
N THR A 45 -3.44 3.67 -22.05
CA THR A 45 -1.99 3.58 -21.95
C THR A 45 -1.55 3.58 -20.47
N ALA A 46 -0.35 3.04 -20.21
CA ALA A 46 0.22 3.08 -18.85
C ALA A 46 0.35 4.51 -18.32
N GLN A 47 0.72 5.46 -19.17
CA GLN A 47 0.81 6.87 -18.79
C GLN A 47 -0.55 7.44 -18.38
N GLN A 48 -1.61 7.19 -19.16
CA GLN A 48 -2.96 7.64 -18.84
C GLN A 48 -3.48 7.00 -17.55
N LEU A 49 -3.13 5.74 -17.31
CA LEU A 49 -3.52 5.06 -16.07
C LEU A 49 -2.77 5.62 -14.86
N LEU A 50 -1.47 5.94 -15.00
CA LEU A 50 -0.71 6.62 -13.95
C LEU A 50 -1.25 8.03 -13.66
N GLU A 51 -1.62 8.78 -14.70
CA GLU A 51 -2.26 10.09 -14.55
C GLU A 51 -3.60 9.96 -13.82
N LYS A 52 -4.38 8.89 -14.10
CA LYS A 52 -5.64 8.60 -13.43
C LYS A 52 -5.45 8.27 -11.95
N VAL A 53 -4.43 7.49 -11.60
CA VAL A 53 -4.06 7.21 -10.20
C VAL A 53 -3.66 8.50 -9.48
N ALA A 54 -2.81 9.33 -10.12
CA ALA A 54 -2.35 10.59 -9.54
C ALA A 54 -3.46 11.65 -9.39
N ALA A 55 -4.48 11.59 -10.24
CA ALA A 55 -5.64 12.48 -10.22
C ALA A 55 -6.78 11.97 -9.33
N SER A 56 -6.62 10.78 -8.73
CA SER A 56 -7.63 10.23 -7.83
C SER A 56 -7.73 11.11 -6.58
N ASP A 57 -8.90 11.66 -6.33
CA ASP A 57 -9.21 12.54 -5.20
C ASP A 57 -10.25 11.93 -4.24
N VAL A 58 -10.31 10.60 -4.21
CA VAL A 58 -11.23 9.88 -3.31
C VAL A 58 -10.85 10.16 -1.87
N GLN A 59 -11.66 10.99 -1.22
CA GLN A 59 -11.44 11.41 0.17
C GLN A 59 -12.12 10.48 1.17
N GLN A 60 -13.18 9.82 0.75
CA GLN A 60 -13.93 8.89 1.59
C GLN A 60 -13.82 7.50 1.01
N LEU A 61 -13.27 6.61 1.81
CA LEU A 61 -13.06 5.22 1.45
C LEU A 61 -13.33 4.34 2.66
N SER A 62 -14.07 3.28 2.48
CA SER A 62 -14.15 2.22 3.47
C SER A 62 -14.12 0.86 2.82
N GLY A 63 -13.57 -0.12 3.51
CA GLY A 63 -13.48 -1.44 2.93
C GLY A 63 -12.86 -2.50 3.83
N THR A 64 -12.80 -3.70 3.28
CA THR A 64 -12.08 -4.82 3.86
C THR A 64 -10.98 -5.23 2.91
N VAL A 65 -9.75 -5.27 3.40
CA VAL A 65 -8.55 -5.66 2.67
C VAL A 65 -8.07 -7.00 3.22
N LYS A 66 -7.69 -7.90 2.34
CA LYS A 66 -6.95 -9.12 2.68
C LYS A 66 -5.52 -8.94 2.22
N ILE A 67 -4.57 -9.15 3.14
CA ILE A 67 -3.12 -9.13 2.86
C ILE A 67 -2.58 -10.52 3.11
N SER A 68 -1.81 -11.05 2.16
CA SER A 68 -1.05 -12.28 2.30
C SER A 68 0.40 -12.00 1.98
N THR A 69 1.30 -12.34 2.92
CA THR A 69 2.75 -12.18 2.77
C THR A 69 3.42 -13.54 2.88
N ASP A 70 4.16 -13.92 1.84
CA ASP A 70 4.95 -15.16 1.78
C ASP A 70 6.37 -14.80 1.34
N LEU A 71 7.27 -14.67 2.29
CA LEU A 71 8.68 -14.36 2.05
C LEU A 71 9.49 -15.58 1.62
N GLY A 72 8.85 -16.74 1.39
CA GLY A 72 9.52 -17.99 1.05
C GLY A 72 10.38 -18.56 2.16
N LEU A 73 10.18 -18.09 3.40
CA LEU A 73 10.88 -18.65 4.55
C LEU A 73 10.24 -19.98 4.92
N PRO A 74 11.04 -21.02 5.20
CA PRO A 74 10.50 -22.29 5.69
C PRO A 74 9.73 -22.03 6.99
N ASP A 75 8.55 -22.62 7.12
CA ASP A 75 7.78 -22.59 8.37
C ASP A 75 8.58 -23.29 9.48
N LEU A 76 9.24 -22.51 10.30
CA LEU A 76 10.07 -23.00 11.41
C LEU A 76 9.27 -23.17 12.71
N GLY A 77 7.94 -23.28 12.60
CA GLY A 77 7.08 -23.65 13.74
C GLY A 77 7.16 -22.68 14.91
N GLY A 78 7.11 -21.37 14.66
CA GLY A 78 7.16 -20.34 15.70
C GLY A 78 8.58 -19.85 16.05
N LEU A 79 9.63 -20.45 15.49
CA LEU A 79 11.00 -19.92 15.61
C LEU A 79 11.17 -18.60 14.85
N GLU A 80 10.33 -18.34 13.85
CA GLU A 80 10.29 -17.06 13.10
C GLU A 80 10.06 -15.89 14.03
N SER A 81 9.07 -16.00 14.91
CA SER A 81 8.77 -14.96 15.92
C SER A 81 9.97 -14.76 16.87
N GLY A 82 10.69 -15.83 17.18
CA GLY A 82 11.89 -15.77 18.02
C GLY A 82 13.08 -15.14 17.33
N LEU A 83 13.29 -15.39 16.02
CA LEU A 83 14.38 -14.82 15.24
C LEU A 83 14.13 -13.35 14.92
N MET A 84 12.88 -12.97 14.55
CA MET A 84 12.50 -11.59 14.31
C MET A 84 12.56 -10.79 15.62
N ASN A 85 12.07 -11.33 16.73
CA ASN A 85 12.18 -10.71 18.04
C ASN A 85 13.64 -10.64 18.56
N GLY A 86 14.47 -11.62 18.21
CA GLY A 86 15.90 -11.63 18.53
C GLY A 86 16.71 -10.62 17.71
N ALA A 87 16.32 -10.36 16.45
CA ALA A 87 16.97 -9.34 15.61
C ALA A 87 16.61 -7.92 16.05
N THR A 88 15.38 -7.70 16.51
CA THR A 88 14.94 -6.40 17.06
C THR A 88 15.50 -6.16 18.47
N SER A 89 15.74 -7.22 19.26
CA SER A 89 16.37 -7.11 20.59
C SER A 89 17.83 -6.66 20.55
N SER A 90 18.51 -6.80 19.40
CA SER A 90 19.89 -6.31 19.22
C SER A 90 19.95 -4.80 18.93
N ALA A 91 18.82 -4.16 18.65
CA ALA A 91 18.74 -2.74 18.34
C ALA A 91 18.25 -1.87 19.51
N GLY A 92 18.49 -2.32 20.73
CA GLY A 92 18.16 -1.57 21.95
C GLY A 92 16.85 -2.01 22.57
N SER A 93 16.94 -2.62 23.75
CA SER A 93 15.84 -2.98 24.61
C SER A 93 15.02 -1.71 24.94
N VAL A 94 13.89 -1.50 24.27
CA VAL A 94 12.83 -0.63 24.80
C VAL A 94 12.06 -1.49 25.77
N ASP A 95 12.42 -1.34 27.04
CA ASP A 95 11.73 -1.94 28.16
C ASP A 95 10.26 -1.45 28.17
N GLY A 96 9.30 -2.40 28.07
CA GLY A 96 7.89 -2.12 28.33
C GLY A 96 7.05 -1.60 27.16
N GLY A 97 7.30 -1.99 25.91
CA GLY A 97 6.41 -1.66 24.79
C GLY A 97 4.99 -2.19 25.01
N SER A 98 3.99 -1.32 24.89
CA SER A 98 2.57 -1.70 24.96
C SER A 98 2.22 -2.65 23.82
N ALA A 99 1.35 -3.66 24.07
CA ALA A 99 0.78 -4.50 23.03
C ALA A 99 -0.04 -3.70 22.01
N ALA A 100 -0.46 -2.48 22.40
CA ALA A 100 -1.16 -1.55 21.53
C ALA A 100 -0.21 -0.67 20.69
N ASP A 101 1.13 -0.79 20.84
CA ASP A 101 2.10 -0.05 20.03
C ASP A 101 2.03 -0.51 18.56
N PRO A 102 1.84 0.43 17.60
CA PRO A 102 1.73 0.10 16.19
C PRO A 102 2.92 -0.68 15.63
N SER A 103 4.14 -0.42 16.09
CA SER A 103 5.36 -1.09 15.60
C SER A 103 5.35 -2.60 15.86
N THR A 104 4.75 -3.02 16.97
CA THR A 104 4.58 -4.43 17.32
C THR A 104 3.67 -5.14 16.31
N LYS A 105 2.61 -4.47 15.87
CA LYS A 105 1.64 -5.02 14.90
C LYS A 105 2.16 -5.03 13.47
N LEU A 106 3.08 -4.13 13.11
CA LEU A 106 3.79 -4.15 11.83
C LEU A 106 4.53 -5.46 11.60
N THR A 107 5.21 -5.94 12.61
CA THR A 107 5.95 -7.20 12.53
C THR A 107 5.01 -8.39 12.31
N GLU A 108 3.81 -8.36 12.89
CA GLU A 108 2.78 -9.40 12.69
C GLU A 108 2.31 -9.43 11.21
N LEU A 109 2.16 -8.27 10.56
CA LEU A 109 1.74 -8.19 9.15
C LEU A 109 2.82 -8.64 8.15
N ALA A 110 4.07 -8.75 8.57
CA ALA A 110 5.19 -9.13 7.71
C ALA A 110 5.13 -10.58 7.23
N SER A 111 4.29 -11.43 7.83
CA SER A 111 4.13 -12.83 7.43
C SER A 111 2.69 -13.31 7.62
N GLY A 112 2.29 -14.29 6.79
CA GLY A 112 0.97 -14.91 6.88
C GLY A 112 -0.13 -14.17 6.15
N THR A 113 -1.37 -14.46 6.55
CA THR A 113 -2.56 -13.85 5.93
C THR A 113 -3.39 -13.11 6.97
N HIS A 114 -3.66 -11.85 6.69
CA HIS A 114 -4.36 -10.95 7.59
C HIS A 114 -5.56 -10.31 6.91
N THR A 115 -6.59 -10.00 7.69
CA THR A 115 -7.76 -9.26 7.24
C THR A 115 -7.82 -7.93 7.97
N LEU A 116 -7.87 -6.84 7.21
CA LEU A 116 -7.95 -5.49 7.72
C LEU A 116 -9.29 -4.85 7.34
N ARG A 117 -9.85 -4.06 8.24
CA ARG A 117 -10.87 -3.07 7.89
C ARG A 117 -10.22 -1.71 7.82
N VAL A 118 -10.49 -0.98 6.76
CA VAL A 118 -9.98 0.37 6.55
C VAL A 118 -11.13 1.34 6.38
N ALA A 119 -10.97 2.52 6.92
CA ALA A 119 -11.88 3.65 6.71
C ALA A 119 -11.07 4.94 6.70
N ALA A 120 -11.32 5.78 5.71
CA ALA A 120 -10.72 7.11 5.59
C ALA A 120 -11.80 8.13 5.31
N ASP A 121 -11.68 9.32 5.91
CA ASP A 121 -12.49 10.49 5.66
C ASP A 121 -11.57 11.70 5.59
N GLY A 122 -10.91 11.83 4.44
CA GLY A 122 -9.82 12.76 4.20
C GLY A 122 -8.47 12.27 4.75
N PRO A 123 -7.44 13.15 4.65
CA PRO A 123 -6.08 12.80 5.05
C PRO A 123 -5.88 12.77 6.58
N ASP A 124 -6.76 13.44 7.32
CA ASP A 124 -6.59 13.66 8.75
C ASP A 124 -7.40 12.67 9.61
N ARG A 125 -8.30 11.88 8.99
CA ARG A 125 -9.13 10.92 9.72
C ARG A 125 -9.08 9.56 9.04
N GLN A 126 -8.38 8.65 9.68
CA GLN A 126 -8.17 7.31 9.16
C GLN A 126 -8.28 6.29 10.28
N LYS A 127 -8.83 5.13 9.98
CA LYS A 127 -8.88 3.99 10.88
C LYS A 127 -8.48 2.73 10.13
N VAL A 128 -7.58 1.97 10.73
CA VAL A 128 -7.22 0.62 10.30
C VAL A 128 -7.48 -0.33 11.46
N SER A 129 -8.20 -1.43 11.21
CA SER A 129 -8.43 -2.47 12.19
C SER A 129 -7.93 -3.80 11.66
N LEU A 130 -6.97 -4.41 12.36
CA LEU A 130 -6.50 -5.78 12.12
C LEU A 130 -7.45 -6.74 12.84
N LEU A 131 -8.07 -7.62 12.06
CA LEU A 131 -9.00 -8.63 12.57
C LEU A 131 -8.23 -9.92 12.88
N GLN A 132 -8.30 -10.36 14.12
CA GLN A 132 -7.76 -11.62 14.62
C GLN A 132 -8.91 -12.56 15.01
N ASP A 133 -8.65 -13.85 15.28
CA ASP A 133 -9.70 -14.86 15.53
C ASP A 133 -10.66 -14.48 16.70
N ALA A 134 -10.15 -13.88 17.75
CA ALA A 134 -10.93 -13.50 18.94
C ALA A 134 -10.64 -12.08 19.43
N ALA A 135 -9.94 -11.27 18.65
CA ALA A 135 -9.51 -9.93 19.01
C ALA A 135 -9.47 -8.99 17.80
N GLU A 136 -9.40 -7.70 18.07
CA GLU A 136 -9.20 -6.65 17.07
C GLU A 136 -8.15 -5.68 17.59
N TYR A 137 -7.18 -5.38 16.75
CA TYR A 137 -6.30 -4.23 16.95
C TYR A 137 -6.80 -3.09 16.07
N SER A 138 -6.97 -1.91 16.64
CA SER A 138 -7.40 -0.70 15.92
C SER A 138 -6.36 0.39 16.03
N LEU A 139 -5.95 0.95 14.89
CA LEU A 139 -5.15 2.16 14.78
C LEU A 139 -6.04 3.27 14.22
N ILE A 140 -6.10 4.39 14.94
CA ILE A 140 -6.94 5.54 14.59
C ILE A 140 -6.04 6.77 14.51
N HIS A 141 -6.10 7.47 13.40
CA HIS A 141 -5.49 8.77 13.19
C HIS A 141 -6.60 9.81 13.09
N ASP A 142 -6.56 10.84 13.94
CA ASP A 142 -7.54 11.93 13.98
C ASP A 142 -6.80 13.27 14.21
N GLY A 143 -6.54 13.98 13.13
CA GLY A 143 -5.76 15.21 13.15
C GLY A 143 -4.30 14.97 13.54
N GLU A 144 -3.90 15.45 14.70
CA GLU A 144 -2.55 15.26 15.23
C GLU A 144 -2.43 14.01 16.13
N ASP A 145 -3.56 13.41 16.52
CA ASP A 145 -3.61 12.30 17.46
C ASP A 145 -3.58 10.95 16.73
N VAL A 146 -2.75 10.03 17.24
CA VAL A 146 -2.69 8.63 16.83
C VAL A 146 -2.98 7.74 18.02
N TRP A 147 -4.01 6.91 17.91
CA TRP A 147 -4.45 5.99 18.93
C TRP A 147 -4.32 4.55 18.47
N GLY A 148 -3.67 3.70 19.26
CA GLY A 148 -3.68 2.26 19.13
C GLY A 148 -4.55 1.64 20.23
N TYR A 149 -5.38 0.66 19.89
CA TYR A 149 -6.14 -0.13 20.84
C TYR A 149 -6.02 -1.61 20.52
N ASP A 150 -5.56 -2.39 21.48
CA ASP A 150 -5.51 -3.85 21.40
C ASP A 150 -6.59 -4.45 22.31
N SER A 151 -7.58 -5.11 21.71
CA SER A 151 -8.70 -5.68 22.47
C SER A 151 -8.33 -6.96 23.21
N ALA A 152 -7.22 -7.63 22.85
CA ALA A 152 -6.76 -8.84 23.53
C ALA A 152 -6.16 -8.52 24.91
N SER A 153 -5.34 -7.47 24.97
CA SER A 153 -4.71 -7.01 26.23
C SER A 153 -5.55 -5.95 26.95
N GLY A 154 -6.46 -5.27 26.24
CA GLY A 154 -7.19 -4.10 26.74
C GLY A 154 -6.32 -2.85 26.83
N GLU A 155 -5.13 -2.85 26.24
CA GLU A 155 -4.19 -1.74 26.27
C GLU A 155 -4.53 -0.67 25.22
N VAL A 156 -4.15 0.57 25.55
CA VAL A 156 -4.27 1.72 24.68
C VAL A 156 -2.89 2.37 24.52
N TYR A 157 -2.57 2.68 23.29
CA TYR A 157 -1.42 3.50 22.91
C TYR A 157 -1.91 4.88 22.44
N HIS A 158 -1.23 5.94 22.81
CA HIS A 158 -1.50 7.29 22.31
C HIS A 158 -0.20 7.99 22.00
N SER A 159 -0.19 8.64 20.84
CA SER A 159 0.91 9.50 20.38
C SER A 159 0.35 10.71 19.67
N THR A 160 1.07 11.82 19.72
CA THR A 160 0.75 13.02 18.95
C THR A 160 1.81 13.24 17.88
N VAL A 161 1.35 13.54 16.67
CA VAL A 161 2.20 13.89 15.55
C VAL A 161 2.33 15.40 15.51
N THR A 162 3.44 15.92 16.02
CA THR A 162 3.77 17.35 15.91
C THR A 162 4.53 17.62 14.63
N ASP A 163 4.16 18.71 13.93
CA ASP A 163 4.83 19.17 12.68
C ASP A 163 6.32 19.54 12.86
N ASP A 164 6.83 19.57 14.09
CA ASP A 164 8.20 19.99 14.42
C ASP A 164 9.29 18.93 14.15
N THR A 165 8.94 17.75 13.68
CA THR A 165 9.90 16.73 13.23
C THR A 165 10.28 16.87 11.75
N ALA A 166 10.19 18.08 11.19
CA ALA A 166 10.63 18.39 9.81
C ALA A 166 12.16 18.32 9.61
N GLY A 167 12.91 17.80 10.57
CA GLY A 167 14.39 17.75 10.56
C GLY A 167 15.03 16.37 10.56
N THR A 168 14.29 15.32 10.76
CA THR A 168 14.77 13.95 10.58
C THR A 168 13.80 13.21 9.67
N ASP A 169 14.32 12.62 8.58
CA ASP A 169 13.65 11.69 7.67
C ASP A 169 13.18 10.39 8.38
N GLN A 170 12.66 10.50 9.59
CA GLN A 170 11.79 9.49 10.15
C GLN A 170 10.43 9.68 9.48
N ARG A 171 10.42 9.28 8.20
CA ARG A 171 9.22 8.95 7.46
C ARG A 171 8.33 8.20 8.43
N ARG A 172 7.16 8.78 8.76
CA ARG A 172 6.09 8.00 9.40
C ARG A 172 6.09 6.65 8.71
N GLU A 173 6.45 5.61 9.41
CA GLU A 173 6.17 4.25 8.97
C GLU A 173 4.66 4.07 9.14
N GLU A 174 3.90 4.75 8.27
CA GLU A 174 2.51 4.40 8.07
C GLU A 174 2.50 2.96 7.62
N LEU A 175 1.81 2.13 8.38
CA LEU A 175 1.56 0.74 8.00
C LEU A 175 1.00 0.74 6.58
N PRO A 176 1.65 0.10 5.61
CA PRO A 176 1.06 -0.08 4.29
C PRO A 176 -0.15 -1.02 4.45
N ALA A 177 -1.26 -0.43 4.88
CA ALA A 177 -2.47 -1.16 5.24
C ALA A 177 -3.42 -1.33 4.06
N THR A 178 -3.16 -0.61 2.98
CA THR A 178 -4.01 -0.64 1.80
C THR A 178 -3.23 -1.00 0.53
N PRO A 179 -3.89 -1.56 -0.49
CA PRO A 179 -3.27 -1.71 -1.80
C PRO A 179 -2.76 -0.39 -2.38
N GLY A 180 -3.38 0.74 -2.02
CA GLY A 180 -2.96 2.08 -2.42
C GLY A 180 -1.59 2.45 -1.87
N ASP A 181 -1.34 2.22 -0.59
CA ASP A 181 -0.05 2.52 0.05
C ASP A 181 1.08 1.72 -0.58
N LEU A 182 0.84 0.43 -0.84
CA LEU A 182 1.80 -0.45 -1.51
C LEU A 182 2.05 -0.02 -2.96
N ALA A 183 1.00 0.35 -3.69
CA ALA A 183 1.11 0.83 -5.07
C ALA A 183 1.89 2.14 -5.13
N GLU A 184 1.65 3.08 -4.23
CA GLU A 184 2.37 4.35 -4.16
C GLU A 184 3.87 4.13 -3.90
N GLN A 185 4.23 3.22 -2.99
CA GLN A 185 5.63 2.86 -2.75
C GLN A 185 6.30 2.25 -3.98
N ALA A 186 5.60 1.35 -4.68
CA ALA A 186 6.11 0.74 -5.90
C ALA A 186 6.28 1.78 -7.02
N LEU A 187 5.34 2.70 -7.18
CA LEU A 187 5.41 3.77 -8.19
C LEU A 187 6.53 4.77 -7.90
N LYS A 188 6.86 5.03 -6.64
CA LYS A 188 8.02 5.85 -6.26
C LYS A 188 9.36 5.20 -6.64
N ALA A 189 9.41 3.90 -6.78
CA ALA A 189 10.60 3.15 -7.19
C ALA A 189 10.75 3.01 -8.72
N VAL A 190 9.78 3.49 -9.51
CA VAL A 190 9.83 3.46 -10.98
C VAL A 190 10.86 4.45 -11.50
N ASP A 191 11.80 3.95 -12.30
CA ASP A 191 12.83 4.73 -12.97
C ASP A 191 13.13 4.15 -14.38
N ASP A 192 14.22 4.58 -15.02
CA ASP A 192 14.63 4.11 -16.34
C ASP A 192 14.97 2.60 -16.39
N THR A 193 15.18 1.99 -15.23
CA THR A 193 15.49 0.55 -15.11
C THR A 193 14.24 -0.33 -15.00
N THR A 194 13.06 0.26 -15.01
CA THR A 194 11.78 -0.42 -14.96
C THR A 194 10.98 -0.23 -16.24
N SER A 195 10.11 -1.18 -16.57
CA SER A 195 9.06 -1.05 -17.59
C SER A 195 7.70 -0.97 -16.91
N VAL A 196 6.82 -0.13 -17.43
CA VAL A 196 5.45 0.01 -16.95
C VAL A 196 4.48 -0.20 -18.11
N THR A 197 3.60 -1.17 -17.98
CA THR A 197 2.64 -1.55 -19.03
C THR A 197 1.24 -1.74 -18.45
N VAL A 198 0.22 -1.68 -19.29
CA VAL A 198 -1.13 -2.15 -18.95
C VAL A 198 -1.30 -3.54 -19.52
N ASP A 199 -1.56 -4.51 -18.66
CA ASP A 199 -1.76 -5.90 -19.02
C ASP A 199 -3.20 -6.36 -18.75
N GLY A 200 -4.13 -5.86 -19.57
CA GLY A 200 -5.53 -6.20 -19.53
C GLY A 200 -6.32 -5.56 -18.38
N THR A 201 -7.43 -6.19 -18.06
CA THR A 201 -8.41 -5.75 -17.08
C THR A 201 -8.59 -6.82 -15.98
N ALA A 202 -9.28 -6.48 -14.91
CA ALA A 202 -9.60 -7.39 -13.83
C ALA A 202 -10.86 -6.90 -13.09
N GLN A 203 -11.51 -7.78 -12.34
CA GLN A 203 -12.56 -7.38 -11.41
C GLN A 203 -12.08 -7.58 -9.97
N VAL A 204 -12.12 -6.53 -9.14
CA VAL A 204 -11.69 -6.55 -7.74
C VAL A 204 -12.79 -5.99 -6.85
N ALA A 205 -13.24 -6.77 -5.88
CA ALA A 205 -14.31 -6.40 -4.95
C ALA A 205 -15.61 -5.91 -5.65
N GLY A 206 -15.90 -6.47 -6.84
CA GLY A 206 -17.06 -6.11 -7.67
C GLY A 206 -16.87 -4.83 -8.50
N ARG A 207 -15.67 -4.28 -8.56
CA ARG A 207 -15.34 -3.11 -9.36
C ARG A 207 -14.44 -3.48 -10.54
N ASP A 208 -14.67 -2.88 -11.67
CA ASP A 208 -13.86 -3.06 -12.87
C ASP A 208 -12.56 -2.29 -12.77
N ALA A 209 -11.45 -2.90 -13.15
CA ALA A 209 -10.12 -2.35 -12.95
C ALA A 209 -9.23 -2.62 -14.16
N TYR A 210 -8.27 -1.72 -14.39
CA TYR A 210 -7.13 -1.95 -15.26
C TYR A 210 -5.96 -2.53 -14.48
N ARG A 211 -5.22 -3.44 -15.08
CA ARG A 211 -4.03 -4.04 -14.48
C ARG A 211 -2.77 -3.33 -14.99
N LEU A 212 -2.13 -2.55 -14.12
CA LEU A 212 -0.81 -1.96 -14.34
C LEU A 212 0.24 -2.96 -13.91
N VAL A 213 1.25 -3.19 -14.74
CA VAL A 213 2.37 -4.09 -14.45
C VAL A 213 3.68 -3.33 -14.54
N ILE A 214 4.51 -3.46 -13.51
CA ILE A 214 5.84 -2.87 -13.40
C ILE A 214 6.85 -4.01 -13.34
N GLU A 215 7.83 -4.03 -14.22
CA GLU A 215 8.85 -5.07 -14.31
C GLU A 215 10.24 -4.46 -14.37
N PRO A 216 11.24 -5.00 -13.64
CA PRO A 216 12.62 -4.64 -13.80
C PRO A 216 13.12 -5.01 -15.19
N LYS A 217 13.86 -4.11 -15.85
CA LYS A 217 14.54 -4.38 -17.15
C LYS A 217 15.87 -5.08 -16.96
N GLN A 218 16.42 -5.05 -15.76
CA GLN A 218 17.74 -5.58 -15.46
C GLN A 218 17.67 -7.06 -15.08
N GLU A 219 18.63 -7.84 -15.58
CA GLU A 219 18.82 -9.21 -15.13
C GLU A 219 19.34 -9.27 -13.68
N GLY A 220 18.97 -10.31 -12.94
CA GLY A 220 19.42 -10.53 -11.56
C GLY A 220 18.56 -9.83 -10.49
N SER A 221 17.45 -9.20 -10.85
CA SER A 221 16.47 -8.73 -9.89
C SER A 221 15.84 -9.90 -9.15
N THR A 222 15.61 -9.76 -7.85
CA THR A 222 14.81 -10.70 -7.05
C THR A 222 13.30 -10.47 -7.26
N VAL A 223 12.91 -9.28 -7.70
CA VAL A 223 11.54 -8.92 -8.07
C VAL A 223 11.30 -9.31 -9.51
N GLY A 224 10.26 -10.10 -9.77
CA GLY A 224 9.81 -10.43 -11.11
C GLY A 224 8.89 -9.37 -11.67
N SER A 225 7.80 -9.08 -10.96
CA SER A 225 6.86 -8.05 -11.33
C SER A 225 6.09 -7.51 -10.12
N VAL A 226 5.62 -6.27 -10.26
CA VAL A 226 4.59 -5.68 -9.40
C VAL A 226 3.35 -5.44 -10.26
N SER A 227 2.22 -5.96 -9.83
CA SER A 227 0.92 -5.75 -10.49
C SER A 227 0.00 -4.93 -9.59
N VAL A 228 -0.63 -3.91 -10.16
CA VAL A 228 -1.61 -3.07 -9.47
C VAL A 228 -2.91 -3.06 -10.26
N ALA A 229 -4.01 -3.52 -9.67
CA ALA A 229 -5.33 -3.35 -10.24
C ALA A 229 -5.88 -1.97 -9.82
N VAL A 230 -6.14 -1.12 -10.79
CA VAL A 230 -6.59 0.26 -10.61
C VAL A 230 -8.04 0.38 -11.03
N ASP A 231 -8.89 0.87 -10.16
CA ASP A 231 -10.31 1.11 -10.42
C ASP A 231 -10.53 1.94 -11.69
N ALA A 232 -11.32 1.41 -12.60
CA ALA A 232 -11.55 2.04 -13.89
C ALA A 232 -12.32 3.36 -13.80
N GLU A 233 -13.10 3.56 -12.74
CA GLU A 233 -13.92 4.76 -12.54
C GLU A 233 -13.15 5.82 -11.74
N THR A 234 -12.60 5.44 -10.59
CA THR A 234 -12.06 6.38 -9.60
C THR A 234 -10.53 6.51 -9.62
N GLY A 235 -9.80 5.58 -10.24
CA GLY A 235 -8.34 5.55 -10.22
C GLY A 235 -7.75 5.04 -8.90
N VAL A 236 -8.57 4.55 -7.96
CA VAL A 236 -8.08 3.99 -6.70
C VAL A 236 -7.42 2.63 -6.93
N PRO A 237 -6.22 2.36 -6.39
CA PRO A 237 -5.64 1.04 -6.39
C PRO A 237 -6.47 0.06 -5.54
N LEU A 238 -6.99 -1.00 -6.16
CA LEU A 238 -7.85 -1.99 -5.51
C LEU A 238 -7.10 -3.25 -5.09
N LYS A 239 -6.03 -3.59 -5.81
CA LYS A 239 -5.21 -4.76 -5.52
C LYS A 239 -3.75 -4.49 -5.88
N PHE A 240 -2.85 -4.98 -5.06
CA PHE A 240 -1.40 -4.98 -5.25
C PHE A 240 -0.87 -6.41 -5.16
N THR A 241 0.01 -6.79 -6.07
CA THR A 241 0.65 -8.10 -6.05
C THR A 241 2.13 -7.94 -6.39
N LEU A 242 3.02 -8.43 -5.53
CA LEU A 242 4.46 -8.51 -5.74
C LEU A 242 4.85 -9.96 -6.02
N SER A 243 5.39 -10.22 -7.19
CA SER A 243 5.81 -11.54 -7.63
C SER A 243 7.33 -11.67 -7.68
N PRO A 244 7.93 -12.80 -7.26
CA PRO A 244 9.36 -13.00 -7.30
C PRO A 244 9.83 -13.35 -8.73
N ALA A 245 11.08 -13.01 -9.08
CA ALA A 245 11.68 -13.31 -10.38
C ALA A 245 11.84 -14.80 -10.63
N GLY A 246 11.99 -15.60 -9.58
CA GLY A 246 12.12 -17.07 -9.66
C GLY A 246 10.80 -17.80 -9.96
N GLY A 247 9.69 -17.09 -10.07
CA GLY A 247 8.35 -17.67 -10.14
C GLY A 247 7.88 -18.23 -8.78
N GLY A 248 6.68 -18.77 -8.74
CA GLY A 248 6.05 -19.25 -7.52
C GLY A 248 4.93 -18.36 -7.01
N SER A 249 4.59 -18.48 -5.73
CA SER A 249 3.56 -17.67 -5.09
C SER A 249 3.98 -16.20 -5.00
N ALA A 250 3.00 -15.30 -4.99
CA ALA A 250 3.27 -13.88 -4.73
C ALA A 250 3.92 -13.70 -3.35
N VAL A 251 4.93 -12.84 -3.28
CA VAL A 251 5.58 -12.45 -2.01
C VAL A 251 4.64 -11.60 -1.16
N VAL A 252 3.90 -10.70 -1.83
CA VAL A 252 2.83 -9.91 -1.21
C VAL A 252 1.62 -9.91 -2.14
N ASP A 253 0.46 -10.20 -1.60
CA ASP A 253 -0.83 -10.05 -2.28
C ASP A 253 -1.77 -9.30 -1.35
N ALA A 254 -2.11 -8.06 -1.68
CA ALA A 254 -2.98 -7.20 -0.89
C ALA A 254 -4.13 -6.69 -1.76
N GLY A 255 -5.37 -6.97 -1.40
CA GLY A 255 -6.51 -6.59 -2.21
C GLY A 255 -7.77 -6.34 -1.40
N PHE A 256 -8.59 -5.41 -1.88
CA PHE A 256 -9.92 -5.24 -1.34
C PHE A 256 -10.78 -6.46 -1.62
N THR A 257 -11.48 -6.93 -0.60
CA THR A 257 -12.55 -7.93 -0.71
C THR A 257 -13.93 -7.28 -0.70
N ARG A 258 -13.99 -6.06 -0.16
CA ARG A 258 -15.13 -5.13 -0.21
C ARG A 258 -14.62 -3.71 -0.21
N ILE A 259 -15.29 -2.83 -0.94
CA ILE A 259 -14.99 -1.39 -1.01
C ILE A 259 -16.27 -0.59 -1.16
N SER A 260 -16.36 0.56 -0.51
CA SER A 260 -17.48 1.51 -0.55
C SER A 260 -16.96 2.94 -0.58
#